data_c2e1a9e7470af2a82bd94d4360dbec44
#
_entry.id   c2e1a9e7470af2a82bd94d4360dbec44
#
_cell.length_a   1.000
_cell.length_b   1.000
_cell.length_c   1.000
_cell.angle_alpha   90.00
_cell.angle_beta   90.00
_cell.angle_gamma   90.00
#
_symmetry.space_group_name_H-M   'P 1'
#
loop_
_entity.id
_entity.type
_entity.pdbx_description
1 polymer ?
#
loop_
_entity_poly.entity_id
_entity_poly.type
_entity_poly.pdbx_seq_one_letter_code
_entity_poly.pdbx_strand_id
1 'polypeptide(L)'
;MPHPGLKISLMEQNKFKKHLSILITCFLISNCQFNWIEERKIYLNKIEFGLGIENSFKQKAKKFFNQDPSSEHLGLKILNLQFKKRNFYEGSSARAKQIEIIGELKYNFTNTSSNQINTLQVSSWIPVNENNAQAEINAQNKIVEDLEFLLLEYLVEEYWLIES
;
A
#
# COMPACT_ATOMS: atom_id res chain seq x y z
N MET A 1 75.62 -15.99 -4.55
CA MET A 1 74.32 -16.48 -5.07
C MET A 1 73.28 -15.42 -4.77
N PRO A 2 72.73 -14.74 -5.77
CA PRO A 2 71.70 -13.72 -5.53
C PRO A 2 70.33 -14.40 -5.56
N HIS A 3 69.50 -14.05 -4.56
CA HIS A 3 68.11 -14.47 -4.47
C HIS A 3 67.24 -13.86 -5.60
N PRO A 4 66.39 -14.60 -6.25
CA PRO A 4 65.44 -14.03 -7.22
C PRO A 4 64.31 -13.29 -6.49
N GLY A 5 64.33 -11.95 -6.54
CA GLY A 5 63.23 -11.14 -6.05
C GLY A 5 61.97 -11.39 -6.86
N LEU A 6 60.86 -11.68 -6.17
CA LEU A 6 59.54 -11.85 -6.72
C LEU A 6 59.09 -10.48 -7.29
N LYS A 7 59.17 -10.32 -8.62
CA LYS A 7 58.52 -9.25 -9.32
C LYS A 7 57.02 -9.59 -9.47
N ILE A 8 56.22 -9.24 -8.46
CA ILE A 8 54.77 -9.23 -8.61
C ILE A 8 54.43 -8.12 -9.64
N SER A 9 53.92 -8.55 -10.76
CA SER A 9 53.59 -7.71 -11.91
C SER A 9 52.60 -6.62 -11.51
N LEU A 10 52.90 -5.36 -11.79
CA LEU A 10 52.04 -4.17 -11.62
C LEU A 10 50.63 -4.38 -12.28
N MET A 11 50.52 -5.33 -13.18
CA MET A 11 49.28 -5.66 -13.87
C MET A 11 48.31 -6.47 -12.98
N GLU A 12 48.79 -7.29 -12.06
CA GLU A 12 47.94 -8.01 -11.10
C GLU A 12 47.43 -7.12 -9.97
N GLN A 13 48.24 -6.15 -9.53
CA GLN A 13 47.79 -5.18 -8.54
C GLN A 13 46.64 -4.31 -9.03
N ASN A 14 46.61 -3.94 -10.31
CA ASN A 14 45.52 -3.15 -10.88
C ASN A 14 44.22 -3.96 -11.02
N LYS A 15 44.31 -5.25 -11.32
CA LYS A 15 43.12 -6.14 -11.34
C LYS A 15 42.56 -6.32 -9.92
N PHE A 16 43.42 -6.54 -8.95
CA PHE A 16 42.99 -6.71 -7.55
C PHE A 16 42.32 -5.45 -7.00
N LYS A 17 42.85 -4.25 -7.29
CA LYS A 17 42.23 -2.98 -6.90
C LYS A 17 40.86 -2.76 -7.53
N LYS A 18 40.68 -3.15 -8.81
CA LYS A 18 39.36 -3.07 -9.49
C LYS A 18 38.33 -4.02 -8.87
N HIS A 19 38.71 -5.25 -8.57
CA HIS A 19 37.78 -6.20 -7.93
C HIS A 19 37.45 -5.80 -6.49
N LEU A 20 38.42 -5.26 -5.74
CA LEU A 20 38.19 -4.76 -4.39
C LEU A 20 37.25 -3.53 -4.41
N SER A 21 37.42 -2.62 -5.39
CA SER A 21 36.55 -1.45 -5.54
C SER A 21 35.10 -1.86 -5.86
N ILE A 22 34.90 -2.83 -6.74
CA ILE A 22 33.57 -3.35 -7.09
C ILE A 22 32.92 -4.03 -5.86
N LEU A 23 33.68 -4.79 -5.09
CA LEU A 23 33.20 -5.44 -3.88
C LEU A 23 32.74 -4.42 -2.82
N ILE A 24 33.52 -3.33 -2.62
CA ILE A 24 33.17 -2.26 -1.70
C ILE A 24 31.92 -1.52 -2.17
N THR A 25 31.77 -1.27 -3.49
CA THR A 25 30.60 -0.59 -4.04
C THR A 25 29.34 -1.46 -3.87
N CYS A 26 29.42 -2.78 -4.08
CA CYS A 26 28.31 -3.69 -3.81
C CYS A 26 27.92 -3.73 -2.33
N PHE A 27 28.90 -3.64 -1.41
CA PHE A 27 28.62 -3.57 0.03
C PHE A 27 27.95 -2.26 0.46
N LEU A 28 28.23 -1.15 -0.22
CA LEU A 28 27.61 0.14 0.06
C LEU A 28 26.16 0.21 -0.46
N ILE A 29 25.84 -0.53 -1.52
CA ILE A 29 24.47 -0.58 -2.09
C ILE A 29 23.56 -1.50 -1.25
N SER A 30 24.11 -2.54 -0.62
CA SER A 30 23.33 -3.43 0.26
C SER A 30 22.97 -2.81 1.62
N ASN A 31 23.48 -1.61 1.94
CA ASN A 31 23.04 -0.81 3.09
C ASN A 31 21.83 0.09 2.78
N CYS A 32 21.06 -0.12 1.70
CA CYS A 32 19.69 0.30 1.68
C CYS A 32 18.97 -0.48 2.80
N GLN A 33 19.10 0.03 4.02
CA GLN A 33 18.18 -0.32 5.09
C GLN A 33 16.78 0.01 4.56
N PHE A 34 16.06 -1.02 4.12
CA PHE A 34 14.63 -0.98 4.20
C PHE A 34 14.36 -0.68 5.67
N ASN A 35 14.13 0.58 6.00
CA ASN A 35 13.45 0.92 7.22
C ASN A 35 12.12 0.18 7.13
N TRP A 36 12.06 -0.96 7.78
CA TRP A 36 10.80 -1.50 8.21
C TRP A 36 10.19 -0.35 9.00
N ILE A 37 9.28 0.39 8.37
CA ILE A 37 8.39 1.25 9.12
C ILE A 37 7.76 0.27 10.10
N GLU A 38 8.17 0.33 11.35
CA GLU A 38 7.46 -0.36 12.42
C GLU A 38 6.01 0.00 12.18
N GLU A 39 5.20 -0.99 11.80
CA GLU A 39 3.77 -0.79 11.65
C GLU A 39 3.31 -0.26 13.01
N ARG A 40 3.17 1.06 13.11
CA ARG A 40 2.66 1.68 14.32
C ARG A 40 1.25 1.15 14.49
N LYS A 41 1.11 0.16 15.36
CA LYS A 41 -0.17 -0.44 15.66
C LYS A 41 -1.07 0.64 16.24
N ILE A 42 -2.17 0.90 15.56
CA ILE A 42 -3.19 1.82 16.05
C ILE A 42 -4.08 1.04 17.01
N TYR A 43 -4.27 1.62 18.19
CA TYR A 43 -5.18 1.10 19.20
C TYR A 43 -6.43 1.96 19.22
N LEU A 44 -7.58 1.32 19.07
CA LEU A 44 -8.88 1.98 19.11
C LEU A 44 -9.69 1.41 20.29
N ASN A 45 -10.46 2.25 20.96
CA ASN A 45 -11.40 1.83 21.98
C ASN A 45 -12.40 0.81 21.42
N LYS A 46 -12.97 1.11 20.25
CA LYS A 46 -13.98 0.27 19.61
C LYS A 46 -13.91 0.38 18.09
N ILE A 47 -14.18 -0.73 17.41
CA ILE A 47 -14.36 -0.74 15.95
C ILE A 47 -15.77 -1.28 15.66
N GLU A 48 -16.58 -0.47 14.99
CA GLU A 48 -17.93 -0.83 14.54
C GLU A 48 -18.01 -0.85 13.02
N PHE A 49 -18.76 -1.82 12.50
CA PHE A 49 -18.99 -1.94 11.05
C PHE A 49 -20.49 -1.84 10.75
N GLY A 50 -20.83 -1.02 9.78
CA GLY A 50 -22.19 -0.88 9.27
C GLY A 50 -22.71 -2.17 8.63
N LEU A 51 -24.01 -2.19 8.40
CA LEU A 51 -24.68 -3.28 7.67
C LEU A 51 -24.17 -3.32 6.24
N GLY A 52 -23.92 -4.52 5.71
CA GLY A 52 -23.50 -4.72 4.32
C GLY A 52 -21.97 -4.64 4.09
N ILE A 53 -21.16 -4.31 5.10
CA ILE A 53 -19.70 -4.41 4.99
C ILE A 53 -19.27 -5.87 4.98
N GLU A 54 -18.54 -6.28 3.95
CA GLU A 54 -18.10 -7.66 3.75
C GLU A 54 -17.12 -8.12 4.85
N ASN A 55 -17.18 -9.40 5.18
CA ASN A 55 -16.31 -9.98 6.20
C ASN A 55 -14.82 -9.96 5.81
N SER A 56 -14.52 -10.05 4.51
CA SER A 56 -13.17 -9.90 3.94
C SER A 56 -12.55 -8.56 4.33
N PHE A 57 -13.28 -7.46 4.11
CA PHE A 57 -12.85 -6.12 4.48
C PHE A 57 -12.70 -5.95 6.00
N LYS A 58 -13.66 -6.49 6.80
CA LYS A 58 -13.57 -6.46 8.27
C LYS A 58 -12.29 -7.12 8.78
N GLN A 59 -11.88 -8.24 8.17
CA GLN A 59 -10.63 -8.93 8.54
C GLN A 59 -9.39 -8.12 8.14
N LYS A 60 -9.43 -7.44 6.98
CA LYS A 60 -8.35 -6.52 6.58
C LYS A 60 -8.23 -5.36 7.56
N ALA A 61 -9.35 -4.68 7.89
CA ALA A 61 -9.36 -3.58 8.83
C ALA A 61 -8.80 -3.95 10.21
N LYS A 62 -9.09 -5.16 10.72
CA LYS A 62 -8.54 -5.67 11.98
C LYS A 62 -7.01 -5.90 11.96
N LYS A 63 -6.37 -5.93 10.79
CA LYS A 63 -4.90 -5.98 10.71
C LYS A 63 -4.28 -4.60 10.90
N PHE A 64 -4.98 -3.54 10.49
CA PHE A 64 -4.53 -2.15 10.64
C PHE A 64 -4.83 -1.59 12.02
N PHE A 65 -5.97 -1.98 12.59
CA PHE A 65 -6.49 -1.43 13.83
C PHE A 65 -6.65 -2.51 14.90
N ASN A 66 -5.99 -2.31 16.03
CA ASN A 66 -6.19 -3.16 17.22
C ASN A 66 -7.28 -2.57 18.08
N GLN A 67 -8.10 -3.42 18.68
CA GLN A 67 -9.12 -2.98 19.62
C GLN A 67 -8.61 -3.17 21.06
N ASP A 68 -8.63 -2.08 21.83
CA ASP A 68 -8.36 -2.08 23.27
C ASP A 68 -9.47 -1.29 23.99
N PRO A 69 -10.49 -1.99 24.53
CA PRO A 69 -11.62 -1.34 25.22
C PRO A 69 -11.22 -0.56 26.47
N SER A 70 -10.03 -0.79 27.01
CA SER A 70 -9.53 -0.10 28.21
C SER A 70 -8.85 1.24 27.88
N SER A 71 -8.62 1.51 26.61
CA SER A 71 -7.94 2.72 26.16
C SER A 71 -8.90 3.93 26.10
N GLU A 72 -8.36 5.11 26.37
CA GLU A 72 -9.06 6.38 26.13
C GLU A 72 -9.01 6.84 24.66
N HIS A 73 -8.46 5.99 23.78
CA HIS A 73 -8.33 6.28 22.37
C HIS A 73 -9.67 6.40 21.64
N LEU A 74 -9.60 6.96 20.44
CA LEU A 74 -10.76 7.12 19.56
C LEU A 74 -11.40 5.76 19.24
N GLY A 75 -12.72 5.76 19.08
CA GLY A 75 -13.42 4.66 18.43
C GLY A 75 -13.54 4.92 16.92
N LEU A 76 -13.65 3.88 16.12
CA LEU A 76 -13.85 3.94 14.67
C LEU A 76 -15.17 3.26 14.30
N LYS A 77 -16.02 3.97 13.56
CA LYS A 77 -17.23 3.40 12.97
C LYS A 77 -17.16 3.52 11.46
N ILE A 78 -17.06 2.40 10.78
CA ILE A 78 -17.12 2.30 9.32
C ILE A 78 -18.58 2.11 8.94
N LEU A 79 -19.17 3.12 8.27
CA LEU A 79 -20.60 3.17 7.99
C LEU A 79 -20.96 2.48 6.69
N ASN A 80 -20.15 2.72 5.64
CA ASN A 80 -20.40 2.19 4.31
C ASN A 80 -19.09 2.04 3.54
N LEU A 81 -19.02 0.99 2.71
CA LEU A 81 -17.98 0.78 1.71
C LEU A 81 -18.65 0.42 0.40
N GLN A 82 -18.33 1.13 -0.67
CA GLN A 82 -18.89 0.87 -1.98
C GLN A 82 -17.87 1.05 -3.08
N PHE A 83 -17.99 0.26 -4.14
CA PHE A 83 -17.18 0.38 -5.35
C PHE A 83 -18.07 0.68 -6.53
N LYS A 84 -17.69 1.70 -7.30
CA LYS A 84 -18.40 2.13 -8.52
C LYS A 84 -17.50 1.92 -9.73
N LYS A 85 -18.06 1.52 -10.83
CA LYS A 85 -17.37 1.40 -12.12
C LYS A 85 -17.82 2.49 -13.05
N ARG A 86 -16.87 3.12 -13.74
CA ARG A 86 -17.11 4.11 -14.80
C ARG A 86 -16.35 3.70 -16.04
N ASN A 87 -17.08 3.56 -17.15
CA ASN A 87 -16.49 3.22 -18.44
C ASN A 87 -16.08 4.50 -19.18
N PHE A 88 -14.89 4.47 -19.75
CA PHE A 88 -14.39 5.55 -20.60
C PHE A 88 -14.25 5.08 -22.04
N TYR A 89 -14.72 5.92 -22.95
CA TYR A 89 -14.80 5.67 -24.37
C TYR A 89 -13.87 6.66 -25.08
N GLU A 90 -13.10 6.18 -26.04
CA GLU A 90 -12.21 7.03 -26.82
C GLU A 90 -12.86 7.34 -28.18
N GLY A 91 -13.01 8.65 -28.47
CA GLY A 91 -13.58 9.15 -29.72
C GLY A 91 -15.03 8.67 -29.94
N SER A 92 -15.32 8.22 -31.17
CA SER A 92 -16.64 7.69 -31.56
C SER A 92 -16.80 6.19 -31.31
N SER A 93 -15.91 5.56 -30.53
CA SER A 93 -15.97 4.13 -30.23
C SER A 93 -17.22 3.81 -29.40
N ALA A 94 -17.98 2.78 -29.82
CA ALA A 94 -19.08 2.24 -29.04
C ALA A 94 -18.60 1.35 -27.86
N ARG A 95 -17.28 1.10 -27.77
CA ARG A 95 -16.68 0.22 -26.76
C ARG A 95 -15.82 1.01 -25.80
N ALA A 96 -15.90 0.68 -24.52
CA ALA A 96 -15.03 1.24 -23.51
C ALA A 96 -13.57 0.86 -23.80
N LYS A 97 -12.66 1.78 -23.58
CA LYS A 97 -11.20 1.56 -23.66
C LYS A 97 -10.56 1.36 -22.29
N GLN A 98 -11.15 2.00 -21.30
CA GLN A 98 -10.69 1.93 -19.91
C GLN A 98 -11.89 1.85 -18.96
N ILE A 99 -11.66 1.26 -17.81
CA ILE A 99 -12.63 1.22 -16.72
C ILE A 99 -11.95 1.88 -15.51
N GLU A 100 -12.61 2.87 -14.95
CA GLU A 100 -12.25 3.42 -13.65
C GLU A 100 -13.04 2.68 -12.57
N ILE A 101 -12.35 2.21 -11.54
CA ILE A 101 -12.96 1.69 -10.32
C ILE A 101 -12.73 2.71 -9.22
N ILE A 102 -13.81 3.17 -8.61
CA ILE A 102 -13.82 4.18 -7.55
C ILE A 102 -14.28 3.49 -6.28
N GLY A 103 -13.42 3.47 -5.26
CA GLY A 103 -13.75 3.04 -3.90
C GLY A 103 -14.13 4.23 -3.04
N GLU A 104 -15.23 4.14 -2.31
CA GLU A 104 -15.73 5.16 -1.38
C GLU A 104 -15.99 4.53 -0.02
N LEU A 105 -15.35 5.07 1.02
CA LEU A 105 -15.48 4.65 2.42
C LEU A 105 -16.07 5.79 3.24
N LYS A 106 -17.22 5.56 3.89
CA LYS A 106 -17.82 6.49 4.86
C LYS A 106 -17.54 6.01 6.27
N TYR A 107 -17.00 6.90 7.07
CA TYR A 107 -16.57 6.58 8.43
C TYR A 107 -16.80 7.76 9.40
N ASN A 108 -16.67 7.46 10.68
CA ASN A 108 -16.68 8.42 11.76
C ASN A 108 -15.71 7.94 12.85
N PHE A 109 -14.86 8.85 13.36
CA PHE A 109 -14.15 8.63 14.61
C PHE A 109 -15.02 9.10 15.77
N THR A 110 -15.27 8.21 16.75
CA THR A 110 -16.05 8.52 17.96
C THR A 110 -15.10 9.00 19.06
N ASN A 111 -15.58 9.79 19.99
CA ASN A 111 -14.84 10.55 21.01
C ASN A 111 -14.17 11.84 20.48
N THR A 112 -14.37 12.22 19.24
CA THR A 112 -14.09 13.58 18.80
C THR A 112 -15.23 14.51 19.20
N SER A 113 -14.93 15.78 19.39
CA SER A 113 -15.92 16.81 19.68
C SER A 113 -16.97 17.01 18.56
N SER A 114 -16.77 16.38 17.41
CA SER A 114 -17.70 16.38 16.28
C SER A 114 -18.06 14.95 15.87
N ASN A 115 -19.35 14.61 15.90
CA ASN A 115 -19.89 13.38 15.29
C ASN A 115 -19.97 13.51 13.74
N GLN A 116 -18.93 14.04 13.12
CA GLN A 116 -18.93 14.27 11.67
C GLN A 116 -18.68 12.99 10.92
N ILE A 117 -19.51 12.71 9.92
CA ILE A 117 -19.28 11.63 8.97
C ILE A 117 -18.30 12.12 7.91
N ASN A 118 -17.19 11.43 7.77
CA ASN A 118 -16.17 11.69 6.77
C ASN A 118 -16.26 10.69 5.63
N THR A 119 -15.70 11.03 4.48
CA THR A 119 -15.68 10.18 3.29
C THR A 119 -14.29 10.18 2.70
N LEU A 120 -13.69 9.00 2.57
CA LEU A 120 -12.49 8.77 1.77
C LEU A 120 -12.88 8.24 0.40
N GLN A 121 -12.19 8.69 -0.62
CA GLN A 121 -12.38 8.23 -1.99
C GLN A 121 -11.04 7.98 -2.65
N VAL A 122 -10.92 6.83 -3.30
CA VAL A 122 -9.75 6.40 -4.09
C VAL A 122 -10.21 5.88 -5.42
N SER A 123 -9.38 5.95 -6.45
CA SER A 123 -9.70 5.34 -7.74
C SER A 123 -8.48 4.75 -8.42
N SER A 124 -8.72 3.78 -9.30
CA SER A 124 -7.72 3.19 -10.17
C SER A 124 -8.31 2.83 -11.52
N TRP A 125 -7.45 2.75 -12.53
CA TRP A 125 -7.80 2.53 -13.92
C TRP A 125 -7.27 1.21 -14.43
N ILE A 126 -8.09 0.51 -15.24
CA ILE A 126 -7.66 -0.67 -15.95
C ILE A 126 -8.02 -0.54 -17.45
N PRO A 127 -7.17 -1.01 -18.36
CA PRO A 127 -7.55 -1.13 -19.76
C PRO A 127 -8.59 -2.25 -19.92
N VAL A 128 -9.54 -2.07 -20.83
CA VAL A 128 -10.48 -3.12 -21.21
C VAL A 128 -9.74 -4.18 -22.03
N ASN A 129 -9.91 -5.45 -21.66
CA ASN A 129 -9.36 -6.57 -22.43
C ASN A 129 -10.47 -7.24 -23.26
N GLU A 130 -10.62 -6.79 -24.51
CA GLU A 130 -11.66 -7.30 -25.41
C GLU A 130 -11.49 -8.78 -25.76
N ASN A 131 -10.28 -9.33 -25.65
CA ASN A 131 -9.97 -10.70 -26.06
C ASN A 131 -10.10 -11.71 -24.92
N ASN A 132 -10.14 -11.25 -23.66
CA ASN A 132 -10.19 -12.14 -22.50
C ASN A 132 -11.01 -11.53 -21.36
N ALA A 133 -12.32 -11.77 -21.39
CA ALA A 133 -13.24 -11.27 -20.37
C ALA A 133 -12.90 -11.77 -18.95
N GLN A 134 -12.40 -13.01 -18.83
CA GLN A 134 -12.02 -13.54 -17.51
C GLN A 134 -10.80 -12.83 -16.93
N ALA A 135 -9.82 -12.49 -17.77
CA ALA A 135 -8.66 -11.70 -17.33
C ALA A 135 -9.09 -10.30 -16.88
N GLU A 136 -10.06 -9.69 -17.56
CA GLU A 136 -10.62 -8.40 -17.17
C GLU A 136 -11.31 -8.46 -15.80
N ILE A 137 -12.16 -9.47 -15.57
CA ILE A 137 -12.82 -9.68 -14.26
C ILE A 137 -11.79 -9.86 -13.15
N ASN A 138 -10.77 -10.67 -13.39
CA ASN A 138 -9.69 -10.89 -12.41
C ASN A 138 -8.92 -9.60 -12.11
N ALA A 139 -8.62 -8.79 -13.14
CA ALA A 139 -7.98 -7.50 -12.97
C ALA A 139 -8.86 -6.52 -12.18
N GLN A 140 -10.16 -6.47 -12.44
CA GLN A 140 -11.11 -5.65 -11.69
C GLN A 140 -11.16 -6.07 -10.21
N ASN A 141 -11.22 -7.36 -9.91
CA ASN A 141 -11.24 -7.87 -8.54
C ASN A 141 -9.94 -7.52 -7.81
N LYS A 142 -8.79 -7.64 -8.50
CA LYS A 142 -7.49 -7.25 -7.93
C LYS A 142 -7.44 -5.76 -7.61
N ILE A 143 -7.93 -4.89 -8.49
CA ILE A 143 -8.01 -3.45 -8.23
C ILE A 143 -8.92 -3.15 -7.04
N VAL A 144 -10.07 -3.80 -6.92
CA VAL A 144 -10.94 -3.62 -5.74
C VAL A 144 -10.19 -3.97 -4.46
N GLU A 145 -9.45 -5.08 -4.46
CA GLU A 145 -8.64 -5.49 -3.31
C GLU A 145 -7.56 -4.47 -2.95
N ASP A 146 -6.86 -3.93 -3.96
CA ASP A 146 -5.81 -2.92 -3.77
C ASP A 146 -6.40 -1.59 -3.26
N LEU A 147 -7.58 -1.19 -3.77
CA LEU A 147 -8.29 0.00 -3.30
C LEU A 147 -8.80 -0.15 -1.85
N GLU A 148 -9.20 -1.36 -1.42
CA GLU A 148 -9.53 -1.62 -0.02
C GLU A 148 -8.34 -1.37 0.91
N PHE A 149 -7.13 -1.82 0.53
CA PHE A 149 -5.92 -1.56 1.29
C PHE A 149 -5.61 -0.06 1.34
N LEU A 150 -5.68 0.61 0.21
CA LEU A 150 -5.40 2.06 0.12
C LEU A 150 -6.38 2.89 0.96
N LEU A 151 -7.66 2.52 0.99
CA LEU A 151 -8.65 3.16 1.87
C LEU A 151 -8.32 2.97 3.34
N LEU A 152 -7.83 1.79 3.73
CA LEU A 152 -7.42 1.53 5.11
C LEU A 152 -6.14 2.29 5.48
N GLU A 153 -5.18 2.42 4.57
CA GLU A 153 -3.97 3.23 4.76
C GLU A 153 -4.32 4.71 4.98
N TYR A 154 -5.17 5.28 4.13
CA TYR A 154 -5.64 6.66 4.32
C TYR A 154 -6.43 6.85 5.61
N LEU A 155 -7.19 5.84 6.03
CA LEU A 155 -7.90 5.89 7.31
C LEU A 155 -6.93 5.90 8.50
N VAL A 156 -5.77 5.24 8.38
CA VAL A 156 -4.67 5.31 9.35
C VAL A 156 -4.06 6.71 9.37
N GLU A 157 -3.84 7.33 8.21
CA GLU A 157 -3.34 8.71 8.13
C GLU A 157 -4.31 9.70 8.78
N GLU A 158 -5.61 9.57 8.51
CA GLU A 158 -6.66 10.39 9.14
C GLU A 158 -6.68 10.25 10.68
N TYR A 159 -6.48 9.03 11.18
CA TYR A 159 -6.36 8.79 12.62
C TYR A 159 -5.22 9.60 13.22
N TRP A 160 -4.04 9.57 12.62
CA TRP A 160 -2.88 10.31 13.13
C TRP A 160 -3.03 11.82 13.06
N LEU A 161 -3.78 12.33 12.07
CA LEU A 161 -4.09 13.75 11.97
C LEU A 161 -5.01 14.25 13.11
N ILE A 162 -5.82 13.35 13.67
CA ILE A 162 -6.74 13.70 14.79
C ILE A 162 -6.03 13.57 16.14
N GLU A 163 -5.12 12.61 16.28
CA GLU A 163 -4.38 12.34 17.53
C GLU A 163 -3.15 13.26 17.70
N SER A 164 -2.71 13.98 16.66
CA SER A 164 -1.58 14.91 16.69
C SER A 164 -1.95 16.30 17.22
#